data_11de08f3486d6f4b1dcded03448f0f42
#
_entry.id   11de08f3486d6f4b1dcded03448f0f42
#
_cell.length_a   1.000
_cell.length_b   1.000
_cell.length_c   1.000
_cell.angle_alpha   90.00
_cell.angle_beta   90.00
_cell.angle_gamma   90.00
#
_symmetry.space_group_name_H-M   'P 1'
#
loop_
_entity.id
_entity.type
_entity.pdbx_description
1 polymer ?
#
loop_
_entity_poly.entity_id
_entity_poly.type
_entity_poly.pdbx_seq_one_letter_code
_entity_poly.pdbx_strand_id
1 'polypeptide(L)'
;MLATPELMREAAQLARVEELLPRWREVPLYRAARADKFFRLPLIGKRELRENFPDNFLRAGQKLDALLESKAVELEHTSGSSDERTAVLFGRGWWNEQEARMLRLNRFVAQVLDENPSARRATLVPPVCNGLVCFSNYTSKTARTVDTTLFVNQARIPFLLTEAELARMAGEILEWSPVFLDLDPVHGAWFALYCERNGIKFPSVKFILCSYEFVSTVHRKILRRVFGVPVFNFYGSTETGHLLMENENGEMKASLENVFCEIIEPDERGVGDLVVTTLTNEVMPLVRYRIGDLVERREPPYATNYLVHGRSRDTLRRSDGRRVTTLEIDGCFNDANGIAHYQLRQNEDGGCDLQFISDREAPGAGELETVLERIKDTLQLKTKIAAGMVSKLPPLTSGKFRLTCRAGN
;
A
#
# COMPACT_ATOMS: atom_id res chain seq x y z
N MET A 1 -30.39 25.77 0.09
CA MET A 1 -29.02 25.45 0.52
C MET A 1 -28.18 25.25 -0.75
N LEU A 2 -27.16 26.07 -0.96
CA LEU A 2 -26.21 25.84 -2.06
C LEU A 2 -25.42 24.56 -1.74
N ALA A 3 -25.34 23.63 -2.71
CA ALA A 3 -24.54 22.42 -2.56
C ALA A 3 -23.07 22.78 -2.28
N THR A 4 -22.44 22.11 -1.32
CA THR A 4 -21.01 22.34 -1.08
C THR A 4 -20.19 21.88 -2.30
N PRO A 5 -19.02 22.47 -2.56
CA PRO A 5 -18.17 22.05 -3.68
C PRO A 5 -17.89 20.55 -3.70
N GLU A 6 -17.93 19.91 -2.55
CA GLU A 6 -17.71 18.46 -2.37
C GLU A 6 -18.92 17.64 -2.84
N LEU A 7 -20.12 18.00 -2.44
CA LEU A 7 -21.35 17.37 -2.95
C LEU A 7 -21.44 17.48 -4.48
N MET A 8 -20.96 18.61 -5.03
CA MET A 8 -20.91 18.78 -6.48
C MET A 8 -19.89 17.85 -7.14
N ARG A 9 -18.72 17.62 -6.50
CA ARG A 9 -17.69 16.68 -6.99
C ARG A 9 -18.17 15.23 -6.91
N GLU A 10 -18.81 14.84 -5.83
CA GLU A 10 -19.39 13.50 -5.68
C GLU A 10 -20.49 13.23 -6.71
N ALA A 11 -21.36 14.19 -6.90
CA ALA A 11 -22.40 14.11 -7.92
C ALA A 11 -21.80 13.97 -9.34
N ALA A 12 -20.76 14.76 -9.63
CA ALA A 12 -20.04 14.68 -10.91
C ALA A 12 -19.34 13.31 -11.09
N GLN A 13 -18.74 12.77 -10.01
CA GLN A 13 -18.10 11.47 -10.04
C GLN A 13 -19.11 10.33 -10.22
N LEU A 14 -20.26 10.41 -9.56
CA LEU A 14 -21.35 9.45 -9.75
C LEU A 14 -21.92 9.53 -11.18
N ALA A 15 -22.08 10.74 -11.73
CA ALA A 15 -22.52 10.92 -13.11
C ALA A 15 -21.52 10.27 -14.10
N ARG A 16 -20.23 10.40 -13.87
CA ARG A 16 -19.19 9.75 -14.67
C ARG A 16 -19.24 8.22 -14.58
N VAL A 17 -19.49 7.67 -13.40
CA VAL A 17 -19.66 6.22 -13.21
C VAL A 17 -20.87 5.70 -14.01
N GLU A 18 -21.99 6.41 -13.98
CA GLU A 18 -23.19 6.04 -14.77
C GLU A 18 -22.96 6.21 -16.29
N GLU A 19 -22.17 7.19 -16.72
CA GLU A 19 -21.76 7.36 -18.11
C GLU A 19 -20.89 6.18 -18.60
N LEU A 20 -20.01 5.63 -17.75
CA LEU A 20 -19.15 4.50 -18.10
C LEU A 20 -19.88 3.15 -18.08
N LEU A 21 -21.04 3.05 -17.43
CA LEU A 21 -21.80 1.81 -17.26
C LEU A 21 -22.10 1.08 -18.58
N PRO A 22 -22.48 1.73 -19.70
CA PRO A 22 -22.68 1.04 -20.99
C PRO A 22 -21.42 0.34 -21.50
N ARG A 23 -20.25 0.96 -21.33
CA ARG A 23 -18.96 0.38 -21.75
C ARG A 23 -18.57 -0.84 -20.89
N TRP A 24 -18.83 -0.79 -19.58
CA TRP A 24 -18.58 -1.93 -18.69
C TRP A 24 -19.49 -3.12 -19.00
N ARG A 25 -20.72 -2.90 -19.47
CA ARG A 25 -21.62 -3.98 -19.90
C ARG A 25 -21.13 -4.75 -21.14
N GLU A 26 -20.20 -4.20 -21.91
CA GLU A 26 -19.56 -4.91 -23.01
C GLU A 26 -18.53 -5.93 -22.53
N VAL A 27 -18.00 -5.75 -21.30
CA VAL A 27 -17.06 -6.66 -20.65
C VAL A 27 -17.80 -7.92 -20.19
N PRO A 28 -17.33 -9.13 -20.58
CA PRO A 28 -18.04 -10.38 -20.27
C PRO A 28 -18.36 -10.56 -18.78
N LEU A 29 -17.44 -10.18 -17.89
CA LEU A 29 -17.62 -10.25 -16.43
C LEU A 29 -18.89 -9.52 -15.95
N TYR A 30 -19.22 -8.37 -16.53
CA TYR A 30 -20.35 -7.53 -16.07
C TYR A 30 -21.62 -7.70 -16.94
N ARG A 31 -21.49 -8.32 -18.11
CA ARG A 31 -22.62 -8.52 -19.07
C ARG A 31 -23.76 -9.32 -18.45
N ALA A 32 -23.41 -10.36 -17.67
CA ALA A 32 -24.40 -11.25 -17.05
C ALA A 32 -25.28 -10.56 -16.00
N ALA A 33 -24.79 -9.49 -15.39
CA ALA A 33 -25.49 -8.79 -14.31
C ALA A 33 -26.75 -8.06 -14.78
N ARG A 34 -26.89 -7.75 -16.09
CA ARG A 34 -28.03 -7.01 -16.68
C ARG A 34 -28.44 -5.76 -15.88
N ALA A 35 -27.48 -5.16 -15.15
CA ALA A 35 -27.76 -4.03 -14.29
C ALA A 35 -28.05 -2.77 -15.12
N ASP A 36 -29.10 -2.06 -14.82
CA ASP A 36 -29.49 -0.79 -15.44
C ASP A 36 -28.88 0.42 -14.70
N LYS A 37 -28.41 0.21 -13.46
CA LYS A 37 -27.79 1.20 -12.59
C LYS A 37 -26.50 0.67 -11.99
N PHE A 38 -25.54 1.56 -11.73
CA PHE A 38 -24.23 1.22 -11.20
C PHE A 38 -24.29 0.39 -9.91
N PHE A 39 -25.06 0.84 -8.92
CA PHE A 39 -25.14 0.16 -7.61
C PHE A 39 -25.86 -1.20 -7.63
N ARG A 40 -26.41 -1.59 -8.79
CA ARG A 40 -26.96 -2.94 -9.01
C ARG A 40 -25.93 -3.93 -9.57
N LEU A 41 -24.76 -3.44 -10.00
CA LEU A 41 -23.67 -4.33 -10.35
C LEU A 41 -23.19 -5.09 -9.11
N PRO A 42 -22.81 -6.39 -9.25
CA PRO A 42 -22.34 -7.18 -8.14
C PRO A 42 -21.01 -6.64 -7.61
N LEU A 43 -20.75 -6.88 -6.33
CA LEU A 43 -19.41 -6.76 -5.77
C LEU A 43 -18.56 -7.91 -6.32
N ILE A 44 -17.37 -7.59 -6.80
CA ILE A 44 -16.39 -8.57 -7.28
C ILE A 44 -15.18 -8.61 -6.37
N GLY A 45 -14.49 -9.73 -6.35
CA GLY A 45 -13.26 -9.94 -5.59
C GLY A 45 -12.19 -10.64 -6.42
N LYS A 46 -11.12 -11.08 -5.80
CA LYS A 46 -10.01 -11.76 -6.49
C LYS A 46 -10.41 -13.03 -7.23
N ARG A 47 -11.43 -13.73 -6.73
CA ARG A 47 -11.94 -14.92 -7.39
C ARG A 47 -12.48 -14.60 -8.78
N GLU A 48 -13.32 -13.59 -8.89
CA GLU A 48 -13.95 -13.16 -10.14
C GLU A 48 -12.89 -12.62 -11.14
N LEU A 49 -11.80 -12.04 -10.64
CA LEU A 49 -10.70 -11.60 -11.50
C LEU A 49 -9.97 -12.77 -12.15
N ARG A 50 -9.79 -13.88 -11.43
CA ARG A 50 -9.04 -15.05 -11.89
C ARG A 50 -9.86 -16.01 -12.71
N GLU A 51 -11.16 -16.09 -12.41
CA GLU A 51 -12.07 -17.02 -13.08
C GLU A 51 -12.22 -16.64 -14.55
N ASN A 52 -11.82 -17.57 -15.44
CA ASN A 52 -11.82 -17.38 -16.89
C ASN A 52 -10.94 -16.21 -17.39
N PHE A 53 -9.89 -15.82 -16.67
CA PHE A 53 -8.94 -14.83 -17.16
C PHE A 53 -8.17 -15.40 -18.39
N PRO A 54 -7.97 -14.62 -19.48
CA PRO A 54 -8.35 -13.22 -19.67
C PRO A 54 -9.76 -13.02 -20.29
N ASP A 55 -10.47 -14.09 -20.65
CA ASP A 55 -11.71 -14.02 -21.42
C ASP A 55 -12.85 -13.30 -20.69
N ASN A 56 -12.79 -13.27 -19.35
CA ASN A 56 -13.73 -12.50 -18.53
C ASN A 56 -13.61 -10.98 -18.71
N PHE A 57 -12.51 -10.48 -19.27
CA PHE A 57 -12.27 -9.05 -19.53
C PHE A 57 -12.18 -8.69 -21.01
N LEU A 58 -11.73 -9.62 -21.86
CA LEU A 58 -11.56 -9.34 -23.28
C LEU A 58 -12.92 -9.19 -23.99
N ARG A 59 -13.06 -8.11 -24.76
CA ARG A 59 -14.25 -7.88 -25.60
C ARG A 59 -14.26 -8.83 -26.78
N ALA A 60 -15.43 -9.01 -27.39
CA ALA A 60 -15.60 -9.89 -28.53
C ALA A 60 -14.58 -9.57 -29.66
N GLY A 61 -13.88 -10.59 -30.11
CA GLY A 61 -12.86 -10.47 -31.17
C GLY A 61 -11.46 -10.07 -30.68
N GLN A 62 -11.28 -9.73 -29.41
CA GLN A 62 -9.96 -9.48 -28.83
C GLN A 62 -9.29 -10.81 -28.44
N LYS A 63 -7.96 -10.86 -28.63
CA LYS A 63 -7.09 -11.97 -28.17
C LYS A 63 -5.92 -11.38 -27.38
N LEU A 64 -5.61 -11.98 -26.24
CA LEU A 64 -4.52 -11.50 -25.38
C LEU A 64 -3.18 -11.46 -26.11
N ASP A 65 -2.82 -12.55 -26.82
CA ASP A 65 -1.54 -12.63 -27.54
C ASP A 65 -1.39 -11.48 -28.55
N ALA A 66 -2.44 -11.21 -29.34
CA ALA A 66 -2.42 -10.10 -30.30
C ALA A 66 -2.27 -8.72 -29.64
N LEU A 67 -2.89 -8.51 -28.46
CA LEU A 67 -2.75 -7.28 -27.68
C LEU A 67 -1.35 -7.12 -27.11
N LEU A 68 -0.72 -8.20 -26.66
CA LEU A 68 0.66 -8.21 -26.15
C LEU A 68 1.67 -8.01 -27.29
N GLU A 69 1.52 -8.71 -28.42
CA GLU A 69 2.39 -8.57 -29.59
C GLU A 69 2.36 -7.15 -30.17
N SER A 70 1.19 -6.53 -30.23
CA SER A 70 1.04 -5.14 -30.65
C SER A 70 1.51 -4.12 -29.61
N LYS A 71 1.89 -4.58 -28.42
CA LYS A 71 2.25 -3.73 -27.27
C LYS A 71 1.14 -2.74 -26.88
N ALA A 72 -0.11 -3.06 -27.16
CA ALA A 72 -1.25 -2.25 -26.77
C ALA A 72 -1.54 -2.36 -25.25
N VAL A 73 -1.17 -3.48 -24.66
CA VAL A 73 -1.40 -3.76 -23.24
C VAL A 73 -0.11 -4.24 -22.55
N GLU A 74 -0.09 -4.08 -21.24
CA GLU A 74 0.90 -4.60 -20.32
C GLU A 74 0.22 -5.62 -19.41
N LEU A 75 0.90 -6.76 -19.15
CA LEU A 75 0.44 -7.82 -18.27
C LEU A 75 1.32 -7.84 -17.04
N GLU A 76 0.69 -7.65 -15.89
CA GLU A 76 1.35 -7.70 -14.58
C GLU A 76 0.74 -8.77 -13.68
N HIS A 77 1.45 -9.12 -12.63
CA HIS A 77 0.97 -10.08 -11.65
C HIS A 77 1.06 -9.49 -10.25
N THR A 78 -0.01 -9.67 -9.47
CA THR A 78 0.01 -9.24 -8.07
C THR A 78 1.05 -10.03 -7.28
N SER A 79 1.69 -9.41 -6.31
CA SER A 79 2.63 -10.10 -5.41
C SER A 79 1.98 -11.22 -4.59
N GLY A 80 0.64 -11.22 -4.51
CA GLY A 80 -0.17 -12.19 -3.80
C GLY A 80 0.21 -12.34 -2.32
N SER A 81 -0.68 -11.95 -1.43
CA SER A 81 -0.57 -12.34 -0.01
C SER A 81 -1.24 -13.71 0.26
N SER A 82 -1.90 -14.25 -0.73
CA SER A 82 -2.37 -15.64 -0.85
C SER A 82 -1.52 -16.32 -1.92
N ASP A 83 -1.32 -17.62 -1.84
CA ASP A 83 -0.46 -18.42 -2.74
C ASP A 83 -0.83 -18.31 -4.24
N GLU A 84 -1.90 -17.58 -4.56
CA GLU A 84 -2.39 -17.40 -5.91
C GLU A 84 -2.21 -15.96 -6.39
N ARG A 85 -1.27 -15.77 -7.30
CA ARG A 85 -1.09 -14.51 -8.02
C ARG A 85 -2.30 -14.25 -8.93
N THR A 86 -2.69 -12.98 -9.05
CA THR A 86 -3.73 -12.55 -9.98
C THR A 86 -3.07 -11.79 -11.12
N ALA A 87 -3.34 -12.20 -12.35
CA ALA A 87 -2.90 -11.48 -13.53
C ALA A 87 -3.77 -10.24 -13.74
N VAL A 88 -3.17 -9.15 -14.19
CA VAL A 88 -3.82 -7.86 -14.40
C VAL A 88 -3.36 -7.26 -15.73
N LEU A 89 -4.29 -6.67 -16.48
CA LEU A 89 -4.04 -6.04 -17.75
C LEU A 89 -4.25 -4.53 -17.67
N PHE A 90 -3.32 -3.79 -18.24
CA PHE A 90 -3.41 -2.33 -18.38
C PHE A 90 -3.19 -1.92 -19.83
N GLY A 91 -3.77 -0.83 -20.26
CA GLY A 91 -3.34 -0.13 -21.47
C GLY A 91 -1.88 0.35 -21.30
N ARG A 92 -1.14 0.34 -22.39
CA ARG A 92 0.26 0.80 -22.37
C ARG A 92 0.38 2.22 -21.80
N GLY A 93 1.27 2.41 -20.85
CA GLY A 93 1.51 3.70 -20.19
C GLY A 93 0.47 4.11 -19.15
N TRP A 94 -0.60 3.32 -18.98
CA TRP A 94 -1.68 3.62 -18.03
C TRP A 94 -1.15 3.82 -16.60
N TRP A 95 -0.18 2.98 -16.20
CA TRP A 95 0.39 3.04 -14.85
C TRP A 95 1.03 4.40 -14.57
N ASN A 96 1.87 4.88 -15.49
CA ASN A 96 2.55 6.16 -15.34
C ASN A 96 1.57 7.35 -15.35
N GLU A 97 0.54 7.30 -16.18
CA GLU A 97 -0.47 8.35 -16.25
C GLU A 97 -1.29 8.47 -14.96
N GLN A 98 -1.74 7.33 -14.42
CA GLN A 98 -2.50 7.33 -13.18
C GLN A 98 -1.63 7.73 -11.98
N GLU A 99 -0.35 7.30 -11.92
CA GLU A 99 0.61 7.72 -10.91
C GLU A 99 0.84 9.24 -10.96
N ALA A 100 1.05 9.80 -12.15
CA ALA A 100 1.25 11.24 -12.32
C ALA A 100 0.07 12.06 -11.79
N ARG A 101 -1.18 11.62 -12.03
CA ARG A 101 -2.38 12.27 -11.46
C ARG A 101 -2.41 12.19 -9.93
N MET A 102 -2.01 11.04 -9.37
CA MET A 102 -1.97 10.85 -7.92
C MET A 102 -0.97 11.77 -7.24
N LEU A 103 0.24 11.88 -7.78
CA LEU A 103 1.31 12.70 -7.21
C LEU A 103 0.93 14.18 -7.14
N ARG A 104 0.03 14.64 -8.01
CA ARG A 104 -0.54 16.00 -8.00
C ARG A 104 -1.47 16.30 -6.83
N LEU A 105 -1.94 15.28 -6.08
CA LEU A 105 -2.78 15.47 -4.90
C LEU A 105 -1.98 16.02 -3.70
N ASN A 106 -0.66 15.95 -3.72
CA ASN A 106 0.22 16.57 -2.76
C ASN A 106 0.94 17.76 -3.42
N ARG A 107 0.68 18.98 -2.96
CA ARG A 107 1.22 20.19 -3.57
C ARG A 107 2.73 20.29 -3.46
N PHE A 108 3.30 19.85 -2.33
CA PHE A 108 4.75 19.83 -2.15
C PHE A 108 5.42 18.87 -3.16
N VAL A 109 4.90 17.65 -3.29
CA VAL A 109 5.40 16.67 -4.26
C VAL A 109 5.25 17.20 -5.68
N ALA A 110 4.09 17.76 -6.03
CA ALA A 110 3.84 18.35 -7.34
C ALA A 110 4.86 19.45 -7.68
N GLN A 111 5.12 20.37 -6.75
CA GLN A 111 6.09 21.44 -6.92
C GLN A 111 7.52 20.88 -7.16
N VAL A 112 7.97 19.92 -6.31
CA VAL A 112 9.29 19.30 -6.46
C VAL A 112 9.44 18.64 -7.84
N LEU A 113 8.40 17.95 -8.33
CA LEU A 113 8.44 17.30 -9.63
C LEU A 113 8.40 18.29 -10.79
N ASP A 114 7.68 19.40 -10.68
CA ASP A 114 7.65 20.46 -11.67
C ASP A 114 9.03 21.17 -11.80
N GLU A 115 9.73 21.34 -10.67
CA GLU A 115 11.10 21.85 -10.63
C GLU A 115 12.14 20.83 -11.17
N ASN A 116 11.78 19.53 -11.24
CA ASN A 116 12.66 18.45 -11.69
C ASN A 116 11.94 17.55 -12.72
N PRO A 117 11.76 17.98 -13.98
CA PRO A 117 10.98 17.24 -14.99
C PRO A 117 11.52 15.84 -15.32
N SER A 118 12.80 15.58 -15.07
CA SER A 118 13.46 14.28 -15.21
C SER A 118 13.81 13.69 -13.85
N ALA A 119 12.94 13.86 -12.86
CA ALA A 119 13.18 13.41 -11.50
C ALA A 119 13.52 11.91 -11.48
N ARG A 120 14.72 11.61 -11.01
CA ARG A 120 15.14 10.22 -10.75
C ARG A 120 14.58 9.76 -9.42
N ARG A 121 14.13 8.51 -9.36
CA ARG A 121 13.76 7.83 -8.12
C ARG A 121 14.62 6.61 -7.85
N ALA A 122 14.83 6.28 -6.58
CA ALA A 122 15.37 5.00 -6.16
C ALA A 122 14.30 4.26 -5.34
N THR A 123 14.09 3.00 -5.70
CA THR A 123 12.99 2.19 -5.16
C THR A 123 13.55 1.04 -4.34
N LEU A 124 13.12 0.93 -3.08
CA LEU A 124 13.42 -0.17 -2.16
C LEU A 124 12.15 -0.95 -1.84
N VAL A 125 11.91 -2.00 -2.60
CA VAL A 125 10.71 -2.83 -2.46
C VAL A 125 11.10 -4.31 -2.50
N PRO A 126 10.29 -5.21 -1.95
CA PRO A 126 10.53 -6.63 -2.14
C PRO A 126 10.66 -6.94 -3.63
N PRO A 127 11.71 -7.65 -4.06
CA PRO A 127 11.96 -7.91 -5.47
C PRO A 127 10.77 -8.52 -6.25
N VAL A 128 9.89 -9.26 -5.59
CA VAL A 128 8.64 -9.80 -6.17
C VAL A 128 7.61 -8.74 -6.57
N CYS A 129 7.77 -7.52 -6.07
CA CYS A 129 6.83 -6.41 -6.31
C CYS A 129 7.28 -5.49 -7.46
N ASN A 130 8.48 -5.67 -8.00
CA ASN A 130 9.05 -4.74 -8.97
C ASN A 130 9.07 -5.22 -10.43
N GLY A 131 8.47 -6.39 -10.71
CA GLY A 131 8.46 -6.96 -12.07
C GLY A 131 9.84 -7.40 -12.61
N LEU A 132 10.93 -7.01 -11.97
CA LEU A 132 12.31 -7.31 -12.39
C LEU A 132 12.80 -8.58 -11.70
N VAL A 133 12.23 -9.71 -11.96
CA VAL A 133 12.48 -10.88 -11.14
C VAL A 133 13.51 -11.82 -11.69
N CYS A 134 14.61 -12.03 -10.96
CA CYS A 134 15.12 -13.35 -10.68
C CYS A 134 15.92 -13.35 -9.37
N PHE A 135 15.42 -14.05 -8.37
CA PHE A 135 15.97 -14.03 -7.00
C PHE A 135 17.16 -14.94 -6.78
N SER A 136 17.49 -15.75 -7.74
CA SER A 136 18.61 -16.70 -7.62
C SER A 136 19.95 -16.09 -7.99
N ASN A 137 19.98 -14.97 -8.71
CA ASN A 137 21.21 -14.37 -9.22
C ASN A 137 21.26 -12.86 -8.95
N TYR A 138 22.46 -12.38 -8.63
CA TYR A 138 22.74 -10.94 -8.57
C TYR A 138 22.43 -10.29 -9.92
N THR A 139 21.63 -9.23 -9.89
CA THR A 139 21.26 -8.47 -11.08
C THR A 139 22.06 -7.16 -11.13
N SER A 140 22.69 -6.85 -12.24
CA SER A 140 23.50 -5.65 -12.41
C SER A 140 22.66 -4.37 -12.20
N LYS A 141 23.30 -3.26 -11.82
CA LYS A 141 22.66 -1.95 -11.68
C LYS A 141 21.94 -1.54 -12.96
N THR A 142 22.59 -1.74 -14.13
CA THR A 142 21.98 -1.41 -15.44
C THR A 142 20.68 -2.19 -15.68
N ALA A 143 20.65 -3.48 -15.37
CA ALA A 143 19.45 -4.31 -15.54
C ALA A 143 18.34 -3.95 -14.54
N ARG A 144 18.64 -3.28 -13.43
CA ARG A 144 17.73 -2.78 -12.42
C ARG A 144 17.35 -1.32 -12.59
N THR A 145 17.83 -0.68 -13.67
CA THR A 145 17.49 0.70 -14.01
C THR A 145 16.51 0.70 -15.17
N VAL A 146 15.32 1.24 -14.95
CA VAL A 146 14.28 1.40 -15.96
C VAL A 146 13.93 2.89 -16.02
N ASP A 147 14.20 3.52 -17.14
CA ASP A 147 14.01 4.95 -17.35
C ASP A 147 14.68 5.78 -16.23
N THR A 148 13.92 6.53 -15.47
CA THR A 148 14.37 7.34 -14.32
C THR A 148 14.32 6.60 -12.97
N THR A 149 14.05 5.30 -12.97
CA THR A 149 13.88 4.49 -11.75
C THR A 149 15.02 3.50 -11.56
N LEU A 150 15.67 3.54 -10.42
CA LEU A 150 16.65 2.55 -9.97
C LEU A 150 16.01 1.65 -8.91
N PHE A 151 15.89 0.35 -9.18
CA PHE A 151 15.49 -0.65 -8.19
C PHE A 151 16.72 -1.12 -7.42
N VAL A 152 16.80 -0.77 -6.15
CA VAL A 152 18.03 -0.94 -5.36
C VAL A 152 18.07 -2.29 -4.66
N ASN A 153 16.92 -2.73 -4.13
CA ASN A 153 16.83 -3.91 -3.28
C ASN A 153 16.82 -5.21 -4.09
N GLN A 154 17.63 -6.18 -3.66
CA GLN A 154 17.70 -7.53 -4.26
C GLN A 154 17.35 -8.65 -3.27
N ALA A 155 17.03 -8.32 -2.01
CA ALA A 155 16.66 -9.29 -0.99
C ALA A 155 15.21 -9.11 -0.52
N ARG A 156 14.55 -10.24 -0.21
CA ARG A 156 13.15 -10.25 0.25
C ARG A 156 12.98 -9.95 1.73
N ILE A 157 14.03 -10.22 2.53
CA ILE A 157 13.99 -10.07 3.98
C ILE A 157 15.04 -9.02 4.36
N PRO A 158 14.62 -7.79 4.73
CA PRO A 158 15.55 -6.71 5.01
C PRO A 158 16.48 -7.03 6.17
N PHE A 159 15.99 -7.75 7.19
CA PHE A 159 16.75 -8.10 8.39
C PHE A 159 17.90 -9.09 8.18
N LEU A 160 18.00 -9.68 6.98
CA LEU A 160 19.07 -10.59 6.58
C LEU A 160 20.07 -9.95 5.61
N LEU A 161 19.91 -8.67 5.27
CA LEU A 161 20.87 -7.93 4.45
C LEU A 161 22.22 -7.82 5.17
N THR A 162 23.29 -8.17 4.46
CA THR A 162 24.65 -8.01 4.97
C THR A 162 25.06 -6.54 4.96
N GLU A 163 26.05 -6.18 5.78
CA GLU A 163 26.64 -4.82 5.76
C GLU A 163 27.18 -4.46 4.36
N ALA A 164 27.77 -5.42 3.63
CA ALA A 164 28.26 -5.21 2.27
C ALA A 164 27.11 -4.89 1.30
N GLU A 165 25.97 -5.56 1.43
CA GLU A 165 24.81 -5.32 0.59
C GLU A 165 24.16 -3.97 0.89
N LEU A 166 24.03 -3.61 2.17
CA LEU A 166 23.55 -2.29 2.61
C LEU A 166 24.48 -1.17 2.14
N ALA A 167 25.82 -1.39 2.17
CA ALA A 167 26.81 -0.45 1.65
C ALA A 167 26.66 -0.27 0.12
N ARG A 168 26.47 -1.37 -0.63
CA ARG A 168 26.19 -1.32 -2.07
C ARG A 168 24.94 -0.50 -2.37
N MET A 169 23.84 -0.77 -1.66
CA MET A 169 22.58 -0.03 -1.82
C MET A 169 22.78 1.48 -1.60
N ALA A 170 23.48 1.85 -0.53
CA ALA A 170 23.78 3.24 -0.22
C ALA A 170 24.65 3.90 -1.29
N GLY A 171 25.70 3.22 -1.75
CA GLY A 171 26.59 3.69 -2.83
C GLY A 171 25.82 3.90 -4.14
N GLU A 172 24.96 2.97 -4.51
CA GLU A 172 24.15 3.08 -5.72
C GLU A 172 23.15 4.25 -5.67
N ILE A 173 22.53 4.50 -4.51
CA ILE A 173 21.62 5.66 -4.32
C ILE A 173 22.39 6.97 -4.39
N LEU A 174 23.57 7.06 -3.76
CA LEU A 174 24.43 8.25 -3.83
C LEU A 174 24.84 8.57 -5.27
N GLU A 175 25.32 7.58 -6.01
CA GLU A 175 25.69 7.72 -7.41
C GLU A 175 24.49 8.06 -8.31
N TRP A 176 23.34 7.42 -8.08
CA TRP A 176 22.10 7.68 -8.82
C TRP A 176 21.56 9.08 -8.57
N SER A 177 21.79 9.62 -7.38
CA SER A 177 21.36 10.95 -6.97
C SER A 177 19.85 11.19 -7.20
N PRO A 178 18.95 10.37 -6.62
CA PRO A 178 17.52 10.48 -6.86
C PRO A 178 16.93 11.74 -6.22
N VAL A 179 15.87 12.27 -6.83
CA VAL A 179 15.07 13.37 -6.25
C VAL A 179 14.18 12.86 -5.11
N PHE A 180 13.74 11.60 -5.18
CA PHE A 180 12.94 11.00 -4.13
C PHE A 180 13.20 9.49 -4.01
N LEU A 181 12.84 8.96 -2.83
CA LEU A 181 12.84 7.53 -2.56
C LEU A 181 11.40 7.02 -2.57
N ASP A 182 11.19 5.84 -3.17
CA ASP A 182 9.92 5.09 -3.13
C ASP A 182 10.17 3.78 -2.39
N LEU A 183 9.63 3.66 -1.18
CA LEU A 183 10.03 2.65 -0.22
C LEU A 183 8.86 1.77 0.23
N ASP A 184 9.11 0.46 0.27
CA ASP A 184 8.45 -0.37 1.26
C ASP A 184 8.86 0.10 2.66
N PRO A 185 7.91 0.40 3.57
CA PRO A 185 8.23 1.03 4.85
C PRO A 185 9.14 0.17 5.76
N VAL A 186 9.05 -1.18 5.69
CA VAL A 186 9.89 -2.07 6.49
C VAL A 186 11.32 -2.09 5.94
N HIS A 187 11.45 -2.27 4.62
CA HIS A 187 12.74 -2.24 3.93
C HIS A 187 13.42 -0.88 4.07
N GLY A 188 12.64 0.20 3.90
CA GLY A 188 13.12 1.57 4.05
C GLY A 188 13.60 1.88 5.47
N ALA A 189 12.85 1.49 6.49
CA ALA A 189 13.22 1.72 7.88
C ALA A 189 14.51 0.96 8.25
N TRP A 190 14.64 -0.30 7.84
CA TRP A 190 15.85 -1.08 8.09
C TRP A 190 17.09 -0.50 7.42
N PHE A 191 16.95 -0.10 6.15
CA PHE A 191 18.02 0.61 5.42
C PHE A 191 18.36 1.96 6.06
N ALA A 192 17.36 2.71 6.53
CA ALA A 192 17.56 3.97 7.24
C ALA A 192 18.43 3.79 8.49
N LEU A 193 18.20 2.75 9.28
CA LEU A 193 19.01 2.46 10.46
C LEU A 193 20.49 2.19 10.12
N TYR A 194 20.73 1.51 8.99
CA TYR A 194 22.08 1.35 8.46
C TYR A 194 22.71 2.70 8.10
N CYS A 195 21.98 3.54 7.35
CA CYS A 195 22.47 4.87 6.96
C CYS A 195 22.79 5.73 8.19
N GLU A 196 21.96 5.67 9.22
CA GLU A 196 22.15 6.41 10.45
C GLU A 196 23.42 6.00 11.20
N ARG A 197 23.66 4.68 11.38
CA ARG A 197 24.88 4.16 12.02
C ARG A 197 26.16 4.56 11.29
N ASN A 198 26.08 4.70 9.97
CA ASN A 198 27.24 5.02 9.11
C ASN A 198 27.31 6.49 8.70
N GLY A 199 26.45 7.36 9.23
CA GLY A 199 26.44 8.79 8.91
C GLY A 199 26.10 9.12 7.44
N ILE A 200 25.44 8.20 6.72
CA ILE A 200 25.15 8.36 5.29
C ILE A 200 23.93 9.28 5.11
N LYS A 201 24.05 10.26 4.22
CA LYS A 201 23.00 11.21 3.84
C LYS A 201 22.82 11.25 2.35
N PHE A 202 21.61 11.54 1.88
CA PHE A 202 21.24 11.66 0.47
C PHE A 202 20.77 13.08 0.18
N PRO A 203 21.67 14.04 -0.11
CA PRO A 203 21.34 15.47 -0.22
C PRO A 203 20.41 15.79 -1.40
N SER A 204 20.35 14.93 -2.41
CA SER A 204 19.46 15.08 -3.56
C SER A 204 18.00 14.76 -3.24
N VAL A 205 17.76 13.92 -2.22
CA VAL A 205 16.40 13.46 -1.86
C VAL A 205 15.61 14.60 -1.22
N LYS A 206 14.42 14.86 -1.75
CA LYS A 206 13.51 15.92 -1.31
C LYS A 206 12.31 15.37 -0.51
N PHE A 207 11.89 14.16 -0.79
CA PHE A 207 10.79 13.48 -0.09
C PHE A 207 10.89 11.95 -0.22
N ILE A 208 10.10 11.26 0.55
CA ILE A 208 9.93 9.81 0.52
C ILE A 208 8.46 9.49 0.29
N LEU A 209 8.20 8.59 -0.65
CA LEU A 209 6.92 7.89 -0.78
C LEU A 209 7.04 6.54 -0.07
N CYS A 210 6.03 6.21 0.74
CA CYS A 210 5.88 4.88 1.31
C CYS A 210 4.69 4.20 0.64
N SER A 211 4.97 3.09 -0.04
CA SER A 211 4.00 2.27 -0.76
C SER A 211 4.16 0.80 -0.39
N TYR A 212 3.45 -0.11 -1.06
CA TYR A 212 3.52 -1.56 -0.93
C TYR A 212 2.91 -2.16 0.34
N GLU A 213 3.12 -1.58 1.52
CA GLU A 213 2.62 -2.06 2.80
C GLU A 213 2.01 -0.95 3.66
N PHE A 214 1.41 -1.35 4.78
CA PHE A 214 0.91 -0.40 5.77
C PHE A 214 2.06 0.41 6.38
N VAL A 215 1.95 1.73 6.31
CA VAL A 215 2.95 2.67 6.85
C VAL A 215 2.76 2.82 8.35
N SER A 216 3.49 2.01 9.13
CA SER A 216 3.44 2.07 10.58
C SER A 216 4.08 3.33 11.13
N THR A 217 3.57 3.77 12.29
CA THR A 217 4.13 4.86 13.09
C THR A 217 5.62 4.67 13.38
N VAL A 218 6.06 3.45 13.71
CA VAL A 218 7.47 3.18 14.01
C VAL A 218 8.35 3.35 12.79
N HIS A 219 7.92 2.88 11.61
CA HIS A 219 8.68 3.05 10.38
C HIS A 219 8.76 4.53 9.97
N ARG A 220 7.64 5.24 10.02
CA ARG A 220 7.57 6.67 9.68
C ARG A 220 8.50 7.51 10.56
N LYS A 221 8.56 7.22 11.88
CA LYS A 221 9.47 7.89 12.80
C LYS A 221 10.94 7.70 12.40
N ILE A 222 11.35 6.46 12.11
CA ILE A 222 12.72 6.15 11.70
C ILE A 222 13.07 6.88 10.40
N LEU A 223 12.22 6.77 9.39
CA LEU A 223 12.46 7.42 8.07
C LEU A 223 12.59 8.93 8.21
N ARG A 224 11.70 9.59 8.96
CA ARG A 224 11.77 11.04 9.20
C ARG A 224 13.01 11.44 9.99
N ARG A 225 13.36 10.69 11.04
CA ARG A 225 14.55 10.96 11.86
C ARG A 225 15.84 10.87 11.05
N VAL A 226 15.97 9.84 10.23
CA VAL A 226 17.22 9.55 9.53
C VAL A 226 17.42 10.42 8.30
N PHE A 227 16.41 10.52 7.46
CA PHE A 227 16.53 11.23 6.19
C PHE A 227 16.22 12.72 6.28
N GLY A 228 15.47 13.15 7.30
CA GLY A 228 15.17 14.58 7.52
C GLY A 228 14.29 15.22 6.44
N VAL A 229 13.57 14.43 5.66
CA VAL A 229 12.68 14.89 4.60
C VAL A 229 11.23 14.45 4.85
N PRO A 230 10.23 15.09 4.22
CA PRO A 230 8.83 14.64 4.31
C PRO A 230 8.65 13.19 3.86
N VAL A 231 7.81 12.44 4.59
CA VAL A 231 7.44 11.05 4.29
C VAL A 231 5.94 11.00 4.10
N PHE A 232 5.51 10.56 2.92
CA PHE A 232 4.10 10.50 2.51
C PHE A 232 3.68 9.07 2.23
N ASN A 233 2.46 8.72 2.62
CA ASN A 233 1.84 7.43 2.29
C ASN A 233 1.24 7.48 0.88
N PHE A 234 1.51 6.44 0.09
CA PHE A 234 1.08 6.29 -1.29
C PHE A 234 0.40 4.94 -1.47
N TYR A 235 -0.92 4.92 -1.30
CA TYR A 235 -1.71 3.70 -1.18
C TYR A 235 -2.31 3.26 -2.51
N GLY A 236 -2.21 1.97 -2.79
CA GLY A 236 -2.81 1.33 -3.95
C GLY A 236 -2.56 -0.19 -3.98
N SER A 237 -2.87 -0.79 -5.10
CA SER A 237 -2.56 -2.20 -5.38
C SER A 237 -2.19 -2.40 -6.84
N THR A 238 -1.58 -3.54 -7.17
CA THR A 238 -1.26 -3.87 -8.56
C THR A 238 -2.51 -3.89 -9.43
N GLU A 239 -3.64 -4.37 -8.89
CA GLU A 239 -4.91 -4.49 -9.63
C GLU A 239 -5.53 -3.13 -9.97
N THR A 240 -5.38 -2.16 -9.08
CA THR A 240 -6.13 -0.91 -9.14
C THR A 240 -5.29 0.31 -9.52
N GLY A 241 -3.95 0.16 -9.50
CA GLY A 241 -3.05 1.29 -9.47
C GLY A 241 -3.08 2.00 -8.12
N HIS A 242 -2.57 3.22 -8.09
CA HIS A 242 -2.58 4.07 -6.90
C HIS A 242 -3.95 4.72 -6.69
N LEU A 243 -4.48 4.65 -5.49
CA LEU A 243 -5.85 5.06 -5.15
C LEU A 243 -5.90 6.30 -4.25
N LEU A 244 -5.01 6.32 -3.22
CA LEU A 244 -4.97 7.40 -2.23
C LEU A 244 -3.54 7.92 -2.09
N MET A 245 -3.40 9.24 -1.96
CA MET A 245 -2.15 9.94 -1.71
C MET A 245 -2.27 10.79 -0.46
N GLU A 246 -1.29 10.69 0.43
CA GLU A 246 -1.17 11.60 1.58
C GLU A 246 -0.75 12.99 1.09
N ASN A 247 -1.56 14.01 1.38
CA ASN A 247 -1.22 15.38 1.06
C ASN A 247 -0.24 15.99 2.08
N GLU A 248 0.15 17.24 1.87
CA GLU A 248 1.07 17.98 2.74
C GLU A 248 0.56 18.18 4.17
N ASN A 249 -0.74 18.02 4.40
CA ASN A 249 -1.38 18.14 5.72
C ASN A 249 -1.52 16.79 6.44
N GLY A 250 -1.03 15.69 5.85
CA GLY A 250 -1.14 14.34 6.42
C GLY A 250 -2.49 13.65 6.18
N GLU A 251 -3.28 14.13 5.22
CA GLU A 251 -4.59 13.59 4.89
C GLU A 251 -4.50 12.72 3.63
N MET A 252 -5.07 11.51 3.67
CA MET A 252 -5.16 10.63 2.50
C MET A 252 -6.31 11.06 1.59
N LYS A 253 -5.99 11.45 0.36
CA LYS A 253 -6.95 11.91 -0.66
C LYS A 253 -7.06 10.91 -1.80
N ALA A 254 -8.28 10.64 -2.25
CA ALA A 254 -8.53 9.85 -3.44
C ALA A 254 -8.39 10.70 -4.72
N SER A 255 -7.83 10.10 -5.78
CA SER A 255 -7.92 10.70 -7.10
C SER A 255 -9.31 10.48 -7.70
N LEU A 256 -10.11 11.53 -7.75
CA LEU A 256 -11.45 11.48 -8.33
C LEU A 256 -11.46 11.14 -9.82
N GLU A 257 -10.34 11.30 -10.51
CA GLU A 257 -10.17 10.93 -11.91
C GLU A 257 -9.86 9.44 -12.08
N ASN A 258 -9.09 8.85 -11.14
CA ASN A 258 -8.64 7.47 -11.24
C ASN A 258 -9.65 6.47 -10.66
N VAL A 259 -10.38 6.85 -9.60
CA VAL A 259 -11.13 5.88 -8.80
C VAL A 259 -12.41 6.48 -8.21
N PHE A 260 -13.46 5.66 -8.18
CA PHE A 260 -14.64 5.85 -7.33
C PHE A 260 -14.56 4.89 -6.14
N CYS A 261 -14.62 5.43 -4.92
CA CYS A 261 -14.50 4.67 -3.68
C CYS A 261 -15.86 4.54 -2.99
N GLU A 262 -16.22 3.33 -2.61
CA GLU A 262 -17.37 3.00 -1.76
C GLU A 262 -16.85 2.41 -0.43
N ILE A 263 -17.51 2.71 0.67
CA ILE A 263 -17.29 2.05 1.96
C ILE A 263 -18.51 1.17 2.22
N ILE A 264 -18.27 -0.14 2.25
CA ILE A 264 -19.34 -1.12 2.39
C ILE A 264 -19.34 -1.68 3.80
N GLU A 265 -20.55 -1.88 4.35
CA GLU A 265 -20.77 -2.45 5.66
C GLU A 265 -19.95 -1.76 6.78
N PRO A 266 -20.01 -0.39 6.87
CA PRO A 266 -19.28 0.32 7.91
C PRO A 266 -19.82 -0.05 9.30
N ASP A 267 -18.91 -0.19 10.25
CA ASP A 267 -19.28 -0.33 11.65
C ASP A 267 -19.66 1.06 12.27
N GLU A 268 -19.96 1.08 13.57
CA GLU A 268 -20.38 2.29 14.29
C GLU A 268 -19.34 3.43 14.24
N ARG A 269 -18.07 3.12 13.89
CA ARG A 269 -16.98 4.09 13.72
C ARG A 269 -16.85 4.56 12.29
N GLY A 270 -17.67 4.04 11.38
CA GLY A 270 -17.54 4.32 9.94
C GLY A 270 -16.47 3.49 9.24
N VAL A 271 -15.86 2.49 9.92
CA VAL A 271 -14.83 1.60 9.36
C VAL A 271 -15.49 0.45 8.60
N GLY A 272 -15.30 0.41 7.28
CA GLY A 272 -15.88 -0.62 6.43
C GLY A 272 -14.92 -1.11 5.36
N ASP A 273 -15.37 -2.06 4.55
CA ASP A 273 -14.60 -2.60 3.43
C ASP A 273 -14.48 -1.55 2.31
N LEU A 274 -13.26 -1.31 1.86
CA LEU A 274 -13.01 -0.48 0.68
C LEU A 274 -13.38 -1.25 -0.58
N VAL A 275 -14.35 -0.71 -1.32
CA VAL A 275 -14.73 -1.15 -2.65
C VAL A 275 -14.39 -0.06 -3.64
N VAL A 276 -13.73 -0.41 -4.73
CA VAL A 276 -13.24 0.56 -5.70
C VAL A 276 -13.74 0.24 -7.10
N THR A 277 -13.96 1.31 -7.86
CA THR A 277 -14.21 1.25 -9.29
C THR A 277 -13.14 2.06 -10.00
N THR A 278 -12.32 1.40 -10.84
CA THR A 278 -11.30 2.09 -11.64
C THR A 278 -11.96 2.81 -12.81
N LEU A 279 -11.62 4.08 -12.99
CA LEU A 279 -12.27 4.95 -13.99
C LEU A 279 -11.44 5.12 -15.27
N THR A 280 -10.21 4.64 -15.29
CA THR A 280 -9.24 4.91 -16.37
C THR A 280 -8.64 3.65 -17.00
N ASN A 281 -8.78 2.46 -16.38
CA ASN A 281 -8.35 1.22 -17.01
C ASN A 281 -9.46 0.66 -17.91
N GLU A 282 -9.36 0.92 -19.21
CA GLU A 282 -10.36 0.47 -20.20
C GLU A 282 -10.18 -0.99 -20.62
N VAL A 283 -9.01 -1.57 -20.39
CA VAL A 283 -8.68 -2.96 -20.77
C VAL A 283 -9.27 -3.96 -19.77
N MET A 284 -9.02 -3.71 -18.51
CA MET A 284 -9.50 -4.54 -17.39
C MET A 284 -10.15 -3.61 -16.35
N PRO A 285 -11.33 -3.05 -16.64
CA PRO A 285 -12.02 -2.18 -15.69
C PRO A 285 -12.46 -2.99 -14.49
N LEU A 286 -12.04 -2.56 -13.29
CA LEU A 286 -12.52 -3.13 -12.04
C LEU A 286 -13.70 -2.29 -11.55
N VAL A 287 -14.89 -2.87 -11.57
CA VAL A 287 -16.13 -2.20 -11.17
C VAL A 287 -16.64 -2.84 -9.89
N ARG A 288 -16.77 -2.04 -8.84
CA ARG A 288 -17.18 -2.47 -7.50
C ARG A 288 -16.30 -3.60 -6.93
N TYR A 289 -15.00 -3.45 -7.06
CA TYR A 289 -14.00 -4.42 -6.63
C TYR A 289 -13.68 -4.26 -5.14
N ARG A 290 -13.93 -5.33 -4.35
CA ARG A 290 -13.58 -5.42 -2.93
C ARG A 290 -12.08 -5.73 -2.81
N ILE A 291 -11.28 -4.73 -2.48
CA ILE A 291 -9.81 -4.83 -2.44
C ILE A 291 -9.29 -5.62 -1.21
N GLY A 292 -10.10 -5.73 -0.16
CA GLY A 292 -9.79 -6.46 1.08
C GLY A 292 -9.11 -5.61 2.15
N ASP A 293 -9.17 -4.30 2.03
CA ASP A 293 -8.71 -3.34 3.03
C ASP A 293 -9.89 -2.67 3.73
N LEU A 294 -9.69 -2.32 4.99
CA LEU A 294 -10.63 -1.55 5.79
C LEU A 294 -10.23 -0.07 5.76
N VAL A 295 -11.21 0.78 5.56
CA VAL A 295 -11.03 2.23 5.59
C VAL A 295 -12.18 2.91 6.33
N GLU A 296 -11.90 4.09 6.85
CA GLU A 296 -12.86 5.06 7.37
C GLU A 296 -12.85 6.26 6.43
N ARG A 297 -14.02 6.69 5.98
CA ARG A 297 -14.18 7.96 5.27
C ARG A 297 -14.46 9.05 6.29
N ARG A 298 -13.65 10.08 6.28
CA ARG A 298 -13.82 11.27 7.12
C ARG A 298 -14.24 12.45 6.26
N GLU A 299 -15.28 13.11 6.69
CA GLU A 299 -15.81 14.32 6.05
C GLU A 299 -15.54 15.51 6.96
N PRO A 300 -14.37 16.13 6.89
CA PRO A 300 -14.16 17.42 7.52
C PRO A 300 -14.93 18.49 6.75
N PRO A 301 -15.17 19.70 7.34
CA PRO A 301 -16.01 20.72 6.73
C PRO A 301 -15.59 21.14 5.30
N TYR A 302 -14.40 20.74 4.82
CA TYR A 302 -13.85 21.25 3.56
C TYR A 302 -13.37 20.21 2.54
N ALA A 303 -13.17 18.93 2.89
CA ALA A 303 -12.75 17.88 1.92
C ALA A 303 -12.78 16.47 2.48
N THR A 304 -13.30 15.51 1.71
CA THR A 304 -13.24 14.08 2.05
C THR A 304 -11.80 13.60 2.17
N ASN A 305 -11.51 12.90 3.24
CA ASN A 305 -10.28 12.13 3.38
C ASN A 305 -10.55 10.70 3.85
N TYR A 306 -9.55 9.86 3.73
CA TYR A 306 -9.65 8.45 4.07
C TYR A 306 -8.62 8.08 5.12
N LEU A 307 -8.99 7.20 6.03
CA LEU A 307 -8.08 6.60 6.98
C LEU A 307 -7.97 5.11 6.69
N VAL A 308 -6.77 4.66 6.31
CA VAL A 308 -6.53 3.26 5.97
C VAL A 308 -6.26 2.48 7.24
N HIS A 309 -7.14 1.52 7.55
CA HIS A 309 -7.09 0.70 8.76
C HIS A 309 -6.29 -0.60 8.62
N GLY A 310 -5.83 -0.93 7.40
CA GLY A 310 -5.12 -2.16 7.08
C GLY A 310 -6.04 -3.26 6.53
N ARG A 311 -5.53 -4.46 6.40
CA ARG A 311 -6.24 -5.60 5.79
C ARG A 311 -7.38 -6.11 6.68
N SER A 312 -8.53 -6.42 6.11
CA SER A 312 -9.68 -6.97 6.83
C SER A 312 -9.36 -8.32 7.51
N ARG A 313 -8.53 -9.15 6.86
CA ARG A 313 -8.08 -10.44 7.39
C ARG A 313 -7.08 -10.33 8.54
N ASP A 314 -6.36 -9.21 8.65
CA ASP A 314 -5.32 -8.98 9.66
C ASP A 314 -5.89 -8.33 10.94
N THR A 315 -7.22 -8.16 11.01
CA THR A 315 -7.89 -7.64 12.21
C THR A 315 -7.83 -8.63 13.36
N LEU A 316 -7.68 -8.09 14.57
CA LEU A 316 -7.76 -8.84 15.82
C LEU A 316 -9.19 -8.80 16.37
N ARG A 317 -9.46 -9.61 17.40
CA ARG A 317 -10.76 -9.67 18.07
C ARG A 317 -10.63 -9.18 19.50
N ARG A 318 -11.42 -8.18 19.82
CA ARG A 318 -11.63 -7.73 21.19
C ARG A 318 -12.49 -8.73 21.97
N SER A 319 -12.43 -8.73 23.29
CA SER A 319 -13.18 -9.68 24.15
C SER A 319 -14.72 -9.64 23.94
N ASP A 320 -15.27 -8.51 23.51
CA ASP A 320 -16.68 -8.34 23.16
C ASP A 320 -17.01 -8.72 21.70
N GLY A 321 -16.04 -9.26 20.95
CA GLY A 321 -16.19 -9.66 19.55
C GLY A 321 -15.94 -8.56 18.52
N ARG A 322 -15.74 -7.29 18.94
CA ARG A 322 -15.45 -6.17 18.03
C ARG A 322 -14.12 -6.41 17.30
N ARG A 323 -14.08 -6.05 16.03
CA ARG A 323 -12.83 -6.04 15.23
C ARG A 323 -11.93 -4.88 15.68
N VAL A 324 -10.66 -5.18 15.93
CA VAL A 324 -9.59 -4.20 16.15
C VAL A 324 -8.66 -4.24 14.94
N THR A 325 -8.42 -3.09 14.35
CA THR A 325 -7.69 -2.97 13.09
C THR A 325 -6.19 -2.81 13.31
N THR A 326 -5.39 -3.00 12.26
CA THR A 326 -3.93 -2.76 12.31
C THR A 326 -3.64 -1.32 12.73
N LEU A 327 -4.41 -0.33 12.24
CA LEU A 327 -4.22 1.07 12.61
C LEU A 327 -4.45 1.34 14.10
N GLU A 328 -5.48 0.71 14.72
CA GLU A 328 -5.73 0.87 16.16
C GLU A 328 -4.57 0.32 16.99
N ILE A 329 -4.02 -0.82 16.59
CA ILE A 329 -2.83 -1.39 17.25
C ILE A 329 -1.59 -0.54 17.00
N ASP A 330 -1.38 -0.06 15.77
CA ASP A 330 -0.25 0.82 15.44
C ASP A 330 -0.26 2.11 16.26
N GLY A 331 -1.44 2.64 16.55
CA GLY A 331 -1.62 3.80 17.42
C GLY A 331 -1.08 3.59 18.86
N CYS A 332 -1.00 2.35 19.34
CA CYS A 332 -0.41 2.05 20.66
C CYS A 332 1.10 2.37 20.72
N PHE A 333 1.76 2.44 19.56
CA PHE A 333 3.20 2.71 19.42
C PHE A 333 3.54 4.18 19.16
N ASN A 334 2.56 5.10 19.22
CA ASN A 334 2.76 6.52 18.85
C ASN A 334 3.93 7.18 19.60
N ASP A 335 4.11 6.89 20.87
CA ASP A 335 5.18 7.48 21.69
C ASP A 335 6.33 6.49 21.96
N ALA A 336 6.24 5.26 21.43
CA ALA A 336 7.28 4.26 21.64
C ALA A 336 8.56 4.61 20.86
N ASN A 337 9.69 4.41 21.49
CA ASN A 337 11.02 4.45 20.89
C ASN A 337 11.68 3.06 21.02
N GLY A 338 12.80 2.87 20.35
CA GLY A 338 13.55 1.62 20.45
C GLY A 338 12.94 0.42 19.70
N ILE A 339 11.84 0.60 18.97
CA ILE A 339 11.20 -0.44 18.16
C ILE A 339 11.35 -0.08 16.68
N ALA A 340 11.98 -0.96 15.89
CA ALA A 340 12.17 -0.81 14.46
C ALA A 340 11.04 -1.47 13.64
N HIS A 341 10.55 -2.58 14.13
CA HIS A 341 9.45 -3.32 13.50
C HIS A 341 8.78 -4.22 14.53
N TYR A 342 7.50 -4.53 14.36
CA TYR A 342 6.77 -5.39 15.30
C TYR A 342 5.76 -6.27 14.57
N GLN A 343 5.35 -7.34 15.26
CA GLN A 343 4.19 -8.16 14.92
C GLN A 343 3.43 -8.51 16.20
N LEU A 344 2.15 -8.18 16.26
CA LEU A 344 1.23 -8.61 17.30
C LEU A 344 0.38 -9.77 16.77
N ARG A 345 0.51 -10.94 17.39
CA ARG A 345 -0.24 -12.14 17.04
C ARG A 345 -1.26 -12.43 18.13
N GLN A 346 -2.52 -12.60 17.75
CA GLN A 346 -3.57 -13.08 18.62
C GLN A 346 -3.70 -14.61 18.49
N ASN A 347 -3.63 -15.30 19.61
CA ASN A 347 -3.74 -16.75 19.70
C ASN A 347 -5.22 -17.22 19.66
N GLU A 348 -5.44 -18.52 19.54
CA GLU A 348 -6.79 -19.10 19.51
C GLU A 348 -7.57 -18.91 20.82
N ASP A 349 -6.88 -18.87 21.94
CA ASP A 349 -7.44 -18.58 23.28
C ASP A 349 -7.75 -17.10 23.52
N GLY A 350 -7.45 -16.24 22.54
CA GLY A 350 -7.61 -14.80 22.59
C GLY A 350 -6.45 -14.04 23.24
N GLY A 351 -5.45 -14.72 23.82
CA GLY A 351 -4.21 -14.11 24.28
C GLY A 351 -3.38 -13.53 23.11
N CYS A 352 -2.40 -12.68 23.44
CA CYS A 352 -1.60 -12.04 22.42
C CYS A 352 -0.10 -12.16 22.72
N ASP A 353 0.69 -12.30 21.66
CA ASP A 353 2.15 -12.28 21.68
C ASP A 353 2.65 -11.12 20.83
N LEU A 354 3.47 -10.25 21.41
CA LEU A 354 4.16 -9.18 20.71
C LEU A 354 5.61 -9.61 20.45
N GLN A 355 5.98 -9.74 19.19
CA GLN A 355 7.36 -9.85 18.77
C GLN A 355 7.83 -8.54 18.17
N PHE A 356 9.03 -8.08 18.49
CA PHE A 356 9.55 -6.85 17.93
C PHE A 356 11.06 -6.93 17.65
N ILE A 357 11.50 -6.13 16.70
CA ILE A 357 12.90 -5.89 16.38
C ILE A 357 13.25 -4.53 16.96
N SER A 358 14.36 -4.47 17.71
CA SER A 358 14.81 -3.20 18.28
C SER A 358 15.38 -2.27 17.20
N ASP A 359 15.25 -0.98 17.45
CA ASP A 359 15.98 0.09 16.78
C ASP A 359 17.46 0.06 17.21
N ARG A 360 18.07 1.13 17.56
CA ARG A 360 19.47 1.19 18.04
C ARG A 360 19.64 0.53 19.40
N GLU A 361 18.71 0.80 20.29
CA GLU A 361 18.66 0.28 21.65
C GLU A 361 17.29 -0.37 21.86
N ALA A 362 17.23 -1.34 22.73
CA ALA A 362 15.96 -1.91 23.14
C ALA A 362 15.08 -0.82 23.78
N PRO A 363 13.76 -0.87 23.62
CA PRO A 363 12.87 0.06 24.30
C PRO A 363 13.08 -0.02 25.80
N GLY A 364 13.03 1.12 26.47
CA GLY A 364 13.05 1.17 27.94
C GLY A 364 11.92 0.32 28.52
N ALA A 365 12.14 -0.31 29.67
CA ALA A 365 11.15 -1.20 30.29
C ALA A 365 9.79 -0.51 30.47
N GLY A 366 9.77 0.75 30.90
CA GLY A 366 8.53 1.54 31.04
C GLY A 366 7.87 1.90 29.72
N GLU A 367 8.64 2.10 28.64
CA GLU A 367 8.08 2.37 27.30
C GLU A 367 7.38 1.13 26.74
N LEU A 368 8.03 -0.03 26.83
CA LEU A 368 7.43 -1.29 26.41
C LEU A 368 6.18 -1.62 27.23
N GLU A 369 6.23 -1.44 28.56
CA GLU A 369 5.08 -1.65 29.44
C GLU A 369 3.90 -0.75 29.03
N THR A 370 4.14 0.53 28.74
CA THR A 370 3.13 1.46 28.25
C THR A 370 2.48 0.97 26.96
N VAL A 371 3.27 0.48 26.00
CA VAL A 371 2.75 -0.08 24.75
C VAL A 371 1.86 -1.31 25.03
N LEU A 372 2.33 -2.22 25.88
CA LEU A 372 1.59 -3.44 26.23
C LEU A 372 0.26 -3.13 26.93
N GLU A 373 0.24 -2.15 27.82
CA GLU A 373 -1.01 -1.70 28.46
C GLU A 373 -1.98 -1.08 27.47
N ARG A 374 -1.51 -0.20 26.57
CA ARG A 374 -2.34 0.37 25.52
C ARG A 374 -2.95 -0.73 24.60
N ILE A 375 -2.16 -1.72 24.22
CA ILE A 375 -2.65 -2.86 23.42
C ILE A 375 -3.69 -3.65 24.22
N LYS A 376 -3.41 -3.92 25.51
CA LYS A 376 -4.33 -4.63 26.39
C LYS A 376 -5.66 -3.90 26.53
N ASP A 377 -5.64 -2.59 26.73
CA ASP A 377 -6.84 -1.75 26.82
C ASP A 377 -7.61 -1.72 25.48
N THR A 378 -6.89 -1.56 24.36
CA THR A 378 -7.48 -1.55 23.00
C THR A 378 -8.21 -2.86 22.70
N LEU A 379 -7.63 -3.99 23.08
CA LEU A 379 -8.20 -5.33 22.90
C LEU A 379 -9.09 -5.77 24.08
N GLN A 380 -9.12 -5.02 25.18
CA GLN A 380 -9.80 -5.37 26.44
C GLN A 380 -9.39 -6.77 26.94
N LEU A 381 -8.10 -7.07 26.92
CA LEU A 381 -7.57 -8.34 27.37
C LEU A 381 -7.52 -8.41 28.92
N LYS A 382 -7.89 -9.56 29.45
CA LYS A 382 -7.75 -9.87 30.89
C LYS A 382 -6.36 -10.43 31.23
N THR A 383 -5.72 -11.04 30.25
CA THR A 383 -4.40 -11.67 30.37
C THR A 383 -3.27 -10.70 30.04
N LYS A 384 -2.06 -11.02 30.52
CA LYS A 384 -0.86 -10.30 30.09
C LYS A 384 -0.49 -10.66 28.66
N ILE A 385 0.10 -9.72 27.95
CA ILE A 385 0.66 -9.93 26.61
C ILE A 385 2.10 -10.38 26.80
N ALA A 386 2.47 -11.51 26.21
CA ALA A 386 3.87 -11.91 26.14
C ALA A 386 4.59 -11.02 25.12
N ALA A 387 5.75 -10.48 25.53
CA ALA A 387 6.57 -9.65 24.64
C ALA A 387 7.97 -10.21 24.52
N GLY A 388 8.50 -10.26 23.30
CA GLY A 388 9.83 -10.78 23.03
C GLY A 388 10.54 -10.00 21.93
N MET A 389 11.81 -9.64 22.20
CA MET A 389 12.70 -9.08 21.18
C MET A 389 13.26 -10.22 20.33
N VAL A 390 13.22 -10.02 19.01
CA VAL A 390 13.71 -10.98 18.01
C VAL A 390 14.67 -10.29 17.04
N SER A 391 15.55 -11.07 16.42
CA SER A 391 16.49 -10.53 15.42
C SER A 391 15.89 -10.41 14.02
N LYS A 392 14.81 -11.12 13.76
CA LYS A 392 14.10 -11.10 12.46
C LYS A 392 12.64 -11.51 12.62
N LEU A 393 11.80 -11.01 11.74
CA LEU A 393 10.42 -11.45 11.55
C LEU A 393 10.28 -11.95 10.11
N PRO A 394 9.62 -13.09 9.87
CA PRO A 394 9.44 -13.62 8.52
C PRO A 394 8.34 -12.83 7.79
N PRO A 395 8.56 -12.47 6.52
CA PRO A 395 7.49 -11.97 5.67
C PRO A 395 6.57 -13.10 5.21
N LEU A 396 5.43 -12.74 4.66
CA LEU A 396 4.60 -13.63 3.85
C LEU A 396 5.34 -14.09 2.59
N THR A 397 4.79 -15.09 1.89
CA THR A 397 5.30 -15.54 0.58
C THR A 397 5.40 -14.42 -0.45
N SER A 398 4.55 -13.40 -0.33
CA SER A 398 4.60 -12.17 -1.14
C SER A 398 5.78 -11.23 -0.84
N GLY A 399 6.54 -11.46 0.22
CA GLY A 399 7.56 -10.54 0.73
C GLY A 399 7.04 -9.47 1.68
N LYS A 400 5.72 -9.40 1.88
CA LYS A 400 5.07 -8.40 2.76
C LYS A 400 5.04 -8.86 4.21
N PHE A 401 5.09 -7.91 5.12
CA PHE A 401 5.02 -8.13 6.56
C PHE A 401 3.60 -7.88 7.10
N ARG A 402 3.24 -8.60 8.15
CA ARG A 402 1.99 -8.37 8.88
C ARG A 402 2.31 -7.77 10.23
N LEU A 403 1.79 -6.59 10.52
CA LEU A 403 1.93 -5.97 11.84
C LEU A 403 0.97 -6.60 12.86
N THR A 404 -0.18 -7.07 12.39
CA THR A 404 -1.17 -7.78 13.19
C THR A 404 -1.59 -9.06 12.47
N CYS A 405 -1.83 -10.14 13.21
CA CYS A 405 -2.35 -11.40 12.67
C CYS A 405 -3.02 -12.23 13.76
N ARG A 406 -3.85 -13.19 13.33
CA ARG A 406 -4.43 -14.21 14.21
C ARG A 406 -3.83 -15.57 13.91
N ALA A 407 -3.77 -16.44 14.93
CA ALA A 407 -3.46 -17.86 14.72
C ALA A 407 -4.48 -18.47 13.75
N GLY A 408 -4.01 -19.27 12.81
CA GLY A 408 -4.84 -19.92 11.80
C GLY A 408 -5.16 -19.10 10.53
N ASN A 409 -4.63 -17.88 10.43
CA ASN A 409 -4.78 -17.01 9.25
C ASN A 409 -3.45 -16.84 8.51
#